data_517ceea3389cd00b279927f37da7a16e
#
_entry.id   517ceea3389cd00b279927f37da7a16e
#
_cell.length_a   1.000
_cell.length_b   1.000
_cell.length_c   1.000
_cell.angle_alpha   90.00
_cell.angle_beta   90.00
_cell.angle_gamma   90.00
#
_symmetry.space_group_name_H-M   'P 1'
#
loop_
_entity.id
_entity.type
_entity.pdbx_description
1 polymer ?
#
loop_
_entity_poly.entity_id
_entity_poly.type
_entity_poly.pdbx_seq_one_letter_code
_entity_poly.pdbx_strand_id
1 'polypeptide(L)'
;MKVRLRRISAAFLAIMMLLSLTACGAGKNSSKIKLTMYLWDKPMMKELTPWLEAQFPDIDFTFVVGYNTMDFYTDLAQRDKLPDIITCRRFSLNDAAHLSDLLMDLSETNVAGSFYDSYIENYREPDGAIRWLPTCAEVDGYIANVDLFAQHGIPLPTNRAEFTEASQRFAELGIRCYVNDYRMDYSCMEALQGCAIPELMSSAGINWRKAYENETDDVPVGLDKAVWPGVFDAFAQYLQDTGVEPGDVDISFEQMYNGMLEGKTAIVRGTANDCVLLGKQGGINAVMLPYFGETAEDNWLLTYPMFQVAVSSAVEQDARKQDAVMRVLEAMFSEEGQHRTAVSKAVLTYNKNVDIQISDVFSSVMDCINSNHLYIRLASTEMFAISKNVVHKMVSGEYGAEEAYADFNAQLIAGSSDNAAEIVTRQNTAYPYSDDKGGSPAASAVVNTLRSATGSDIAVGYSNVVSGPIYAGDYTTRQLNWLLSGCLTMRQGTLTGAQIWTLMEWLINEKEDGSNPIRHHNLIPVASGMTYRMRDNGDGTYSLLELTVNGQPLDVSKEYTAAIFGDEQFLEESVYCACPMPGELKERLGASADDVYQLLCSALAESGQFEAPQEYVSFDGKK
;
A
#
# COMPACT_ATOMS: atom_id res chain seq x y z
N MET A 1 -7.51 82.88 -13.36
CA MET A 1 -6.26 82.12 -13.25
C MET A 1 -6.25 81.08 -12.12
N LYS A 2 -6.83 81.40 -10.93
CA LYS A 2 -6.84 80.46 -9.75
C LYS A 2 -7.70 79.21 -9.91
N VAL A 3 -8.73 79.19 -10.76
CA VAL A 3 -9.64 78.05 -10.97
C VAL A 3 -9.06 77.02 -11.92
N ARG A 4 -8.21 77.43 -12.89
CA ARG A 4 -7.53 76.49 -13.81
C ARG A 4 -6.40 75.71 -13.14
N LEU A 5 -5.66 76.35 -12.20
CA LEU A 5 -4.62 75.68 -11.44
C LEU A 5 -5.15 74.58 -10.51
N ARG A 6 -6.34 74.77 -9.86
CA ARG A 6 -6.96 73.77 -8.99
C ARG A 6 -7.48 72.54 -9.77
N ARG A 7 -7.90 72.69 -11.03
CA ARG A 7 -8.32 71.59 -11.89
C ARG A 7 -7.13 70.78 -12.40
N ILE A 8 -6.00 71.42 -12.66
CA ILE A 8 -4.78 70.72 -13.07
C ILE A 8 -4.17 69.95 -11.91
N SER A 9 -4.17 70.53 -10.69
CA SER A 9 -3.70 69.80 -9.48
C SER A 9 -4.58 68.60 -9.12
N ALA A 10 -5.90 68.72 -9.27
CA ALA A 10 -6.81 67.58 -9.03
C ALA A 10 -6.67 66.47 -10.07
N ALA A 11 -6.44 66.82 -11.35
CA ALA A 11 -6.17 65.85 -12.40
C ALA A 11 -4.82 65.12 -12.20
N PHE A 12 -3.79 65.85 -11.73
CA PHE A 12 -2.49 65.25 -11.41
C PHE A 12 -2.53 64.33 -10.18
N LEU A 13 -3.32 64.68 -9.15
CA LEU A 13 -3.55 63.81 -7.98
C LEU A 13 -4.37 62.56 -8.37
N ALA A 14 -5.37 62.69 -9.24
CA ALA A 14 -6.14 61.55 -9.72
C ALA A 14 -5.30 60.60 -10.62
N ILE A 15 -4.41 61.14 -11.45
CA ILE A 15 -3.46 60.36 -12.24
C ILE A 15 -2.41 59.69 -11.35
N MET A 16 -1.91 60.36 -10.29
CA MET A 16 -1.01 59.74 -9.31
C MET A 16 -1.71 58.66 -8.48
N MET A 17 -3.00 58.82 -8.12
CA MET A 17 -3.76 57.76 -7.47
C MET A 17 -4.08 56.60 -8.40
N LEU A 18 -4.32 56.85 -9.68
CA LEU A 18 -4.49 55.79 -10.69
C LEU A 18 -3.17 55.06 -10.99
N LEU A 19 -2.04 55.75 -10.95
CA LEU A 19 -0.73 55.14 -11.11
C LEU A 19 -0.29 54.37 -9.85
N SER A 20 -0.73 54.75 -8.66
CA SER A 20 -0.50 54.01 -7.42
C SER A 20 -1.39 52.75 -7.29
N LEU A 21 -2.58 52.75 -7.95
CA LEU A 21 -3.43 51.57 -8.05
C LEU A 21 -2.96 50.56 -9.12
N THR A 22 -2.22 51.02 -10.14
CA THR A 22 -1.60 50.13 -11.10
C THR A 22 -0.22 49.62 -10.67
N ALA A 23 0.43 50.27 -9.69
CA ALA A 23 1.68 49.80 -9.11
C ALA A 23 1.50 48.70 -8.02
N CYS A 24 0.27 48.48 -7.54
CA CYS A 24 -0.08 47.33 -6.69
C CYS A 24 -0.50 46.08 -7.47
N GLY A 25 -0.52 46.16 -8.80
CA GLY A 25 -0.88 45.06 -9.69
C GLY A 25 0.31 44.42 -10.46
N ALA A 26 1.54 44.84 -10.17
CA ALA A 26 2.71 44.07 -10.57
C ALA A 26 2.82 42.90 -9.56
N GLY A 27 2.08 41.85 -9.80
CA GLY A 27 2.21 40.60 -9.07
C GLY A 27 3.70 40.26 -9.01
N LYS A 28 4.26 40.26 -7.79
CA LYS A 28 5.40 39.41 -7.53
C LYS A 28 5.01 38.05 -8.09
N ASN A 29 5.70 37.60 -9.15
CA ASN A 29 5.82 36.18 -9.44
C ASN A 29 6.51 35.57 -8.21
N SER A 30 5.75 35.35 -7.12
CA SER A 30 6.21 34.50 -6.06
C SER A 30 6.26 33.13 -6.69
N SER A 31 7.46 32.64 -6.98
CA SER A 31 7.64 31.25 -7.39
C SER A 31 6.89 30.40 -6.37
N LYS A 32 6.01 29.50 -6.84
CA LYS A 32 5.33 28.55 -6.00
C LYS A 32 6.34 27.83 -5.10
N ILE A 33 5.92 27.47 -3.90
CA ILE A 33 6.73 26.67 -2.98
C ILE A 33 6.73 25.24 -3.52
N LYS A 34 7.91 24.68 -3.75
CA LYS A 34 8.01 23.29 -4.22
C LYS A 34 8.01 22.34 -3.03
N LEU A 35 7.08 21.41 -3.01
CA LEU A 35 7.01 20.32 -2.04
C LEU A 35 7.02 18.97 -2.75
N THR A 36 7.87 18.07 -2.27
CA THR A 36 7.89 16.66 -2.68
C THR A 36 7.23 15.83 -1.61
N MET A 37 6.22 15.06 -2.01
CA MET A 37 5.45 14.22 -1.11
C MET A 37 5.42 12.79 -1.62
N TYR A 38 5.93 11.85 -0.80
CA TYR A 38 5.86 10.43 -1.10
C TYR A 38 4.69 9.83 -0.34
N LEU A 39 3.73 9.30 -1.10
CA LEU A 39 2.50 8.69 -0.61
C LEU A 39 2.59 7.18 -0.80
N TRP A 40 2.28 6.44 0.26
CA TRP A 40 2.36 5.00 0.24
C TRP A 40 1.42 4.35 -0.78
N ASP A 41 0.22 4.90 -0.99
CA ASP A 41 -0.85 4.22 -1.71
C ASP A 41 -1.42 5.05 -2.86
N LYS A 42 -1.61 4.43 -4.03
CA LYS A 42 -2.20 5.07 -5.21
C LYS A 42 -3.69 5.38 -5.08
N PRO A 43 -4.54 4.51 -4.52
CA PRO A 43 -5.93 4.87 -4.24
C PRO A 43 -6.08 6.13 -3.38
N MET A 44 -5.24 6.28 -2.35
CA MET A 44 -5.17 7.50 -1.54
C MET A 44 -4.76 8.72 -2.37
N MET A 45 -3.79 8.55 -3.28
CA MET A 45 -3.35 9.64 -4.16
C MET A 45 -4.50 10.18 -5.02
N LYS A 46 -5.40 9.33 -5.47
CA LYS A 46 -6.52 9.70 -6.33
C LYS A 46 -7.47 10.72 -5.68
N GLU A 47 -7.72 10.58 -4.39
CA GLU A 47 -8.61 11.47 -3.64
C GLU A 47 -7.84 12.65 -3.00
N LEU A 48 -6.68 12.37 -2.44
CA LEU A 48 -5.91 13.32 -1.65
C LEU A 48 -5.17 14.35 -2.52
N THR A 49 -4.50 13.92 -3.60
CA THR A 49 -3.61 14.81 -4.35
C THR A 49 -4.33 15.93 -5.08
N PRO A 50 -5.45 15.69 -5.82
CA PRO A 50 -6.17 16.78 -6.47
C PRO A 50 -6.79 17.75 -5.45
N TRP A 51 -7.17 17.24 -4.28
CA TRP A 51 -7.71 18.06 -3.22
C TRP A 51 -6.63 18.97 -2.61
N LEU A 52 -5.42 18.45 -2.33
CA LEU A 52 -4.31 19.27 -1.83
C LEU A 52 -3.90 20.35 -2.83
N GLU A 53 -3.81 20.03 -4.11
CA GLU A 53 -3.51 21.01 -5.17
C GLU A 53 -4.55 22.12 -5.24
N ALA A 54 -5.83 21.79 -5.06
CA ALA A 54 -6.91 22.76 -5.03
C ALA A 54 -6.91 23.63 -3.77
N GLN A 55 -6.56 23.06 -2.61
CA GLN A 55 -6.46 23.80 -1.34
C GLN A 55 -5.24 24.75 -1.30
N PHE A 56 -4.13 24.37 -1.93
CA PHE A 56 -2.87 25.08 -1.86
C PHE A 56 -2.34 25.51 -3.23
N PRO A 57 -3.00 26.46 -3.93
CA PRO A 57 -2.58 26.90 -5.27
C PRO A 57 -1.23 27.62 -5.30
N ASP A 58 -0.69 28.01 -4.14
CA ASP A 58 0.63 28.61 -3.94
C ASP A 58 1.75 27.55 -3.81
N ILE A 59 1.39 26.26 -3.73
CA ILE A 59 2.33 25.14 -3.67
C ILE A 59 2.40 24.45 -5.04
N ASP A 60 3.59 24.02 -5.41
CA ASP A 60 3.90 23.20 -6.58
C ASP A 60 4.29 21.81 -6.07
N PHE A 61 3.31 20.92 -6.03
CA PHE A 61 3.50 19.58 -5.50
C PHE A 61 4.18 18.65 -6.52
N THR A 62 5.05 17.79 -6.00
CA THR A 62 5.54 16.60 -6.68
C THR A 62 5.11 15.39 -5.87
N PHE A 63 4.11 14.66 -6.33
CA PHE A 63 3.64 13.45 -5.71
C PHE A 63 4.32 12.22 -6.32
N VAL A 64 4.80 11.33 -5.47
CA VAL A 64 5.45 10.09 -5.88
C VAL A 64 4.88 8.95 -5.03
N VAL A 65 4.67 7.78 -5.63
CA VAL A 65 4.33 6.58 -4.87
C VAL A 65 5.56 6.15 -4.09
N GLY A 66 5.45 6.18 -2.76
CA GLY A 66 6.46 5.68 -1.85
C GLY A 66 6.34 4.17 -1.64
N TYR A 67 7.22 3.65 -0.81
CA TYR A 67 7.14 2.27 -0.35
C TYR A 67 6.55 2.21 1.07
N ASN A 68 6.14 1.03 1.50
CA ASN A 68 5.44 0.87 2.77
C ASN A 68 6.35 0.55 3.97
N THR A 69 7.68 0.59 3.79
CA THR A 69 8.68 0.32 4.84
C THR A 69 9.61 1.49 5.07
N MET A 70 10.16 1.59 6.27
CA MET A 70 11.10 2.65 6.67
C MET A 70 12.45 2.53 5.97
N ASP A 71 12.93 1.34 5.72
CA ASP A 71 14.20 1.06 5.03
C ASP A 71 14.29 1.75 3.67
N PHE A 72 13.16 1.83 2.96
CA PHE A 72 13.10 2.55 1.69
C PHE A 72 13.48 4.03 1.86
N TYR A 73 12.96 4.68 2.90
CA TYR A 73 13.27 6.09 3.18
C TYR A 73 14.67 6.28 3.74
N THR A 74 15.19 5.30 4.47
CA THR A 74 16.60 5.28 4.91
C THR A 74 17.55 5.23 3.70
N ASP A 75 17.25 4.42 2.69
CA ASP A 75 18.03 4.40 1.43
C ASP A 75 17.94 5.75 0.69
N LEU A 76 16.75 6.34 0.59
CA LEU A 76 16.59 7.66 -0.02
C LEU A 76 17.39 8.74 0.73
N ALA A 77 17.41 8.69 2.05
CA ALA A 77 18.18 9.60 2.88
C ALA A 77 19.70 9.47 2.63
N GLN A 78 20.21 8.25 2.51
CA GLN A 78 21.63 7.99 2.17
C GLN A 78 22.02 8.55 0.79
N ARG A 79 21.04 8.75 -0.10
CA ARG A 79 21.23 9.32 -1.45
C ARG A 79 20.95 10.83 -1.52
N ASP A 80 20.71 11.51 -0.41
CA ASP A 80 20.22 12.90 -0.35
C ASP A 80 18.92 13.11 -1.14
N LYS A 81 18.00 12.13 -1.09
CA LYS A 81 16.73 12.11 -1.82
C LYS A 81 15.51 11.99 -0.92
N LEU A 82 15.67 12.18 0.40
CA LEU A 82 14.53 12.16 1.30
C LEU A 82 13.54 13.27 0.92
N PRO A 83 12.25 12.95 0.65
CA PRO A 83 11.26 13.96 0.29
C PRO A 83 10.87 14.83 1.49
N ASP A 84 10.13 15.91 1.22
CA ASP A 84 9.71 16.84 2.28
C ASP A 84 8.68 16.22 3.22
N ILE A 85 7.73 15.45 2.67
CA ILE A 85 6.71 14.70 3.41
C ILE A 85 6.76 13.24 2.96
N ILE A 86 6.77 12.34 3.91
CA ILE A 86 6.78 10.89 3.67
C ILE A 86 5.64 10.21 4.39
N THR A 87 5.14 9.11 3.82
CA THR A 87 4.16 8.25 4.46
C THR A 87 4.66 6.81 4.51
N CYS A 88 4.39 6.11 5.60
CA CYS A 88 4.78 4.72 5.78
C CYS A 88 3.64 3.94 6.45
N ARG A 89 3.39 2.71 6.02
CA ARG A 89 2.36 1.85 6.63
C ARG A 89 2.93 0.84 7.62
N ARG A 90 4.09 0.26 7.32
CA ARG A 90 4.79 -0.68 8.20
C ARG A 90 5.63 0.14 9.16
N PHE A 91 5.18 0.24 10.39
CA PHE A 91 5.78 1.13 11.39
C PHE A 91 6.14 0.37 12.67
N SER A 92 7.36 0.59 13.13
CA SER A 92 7.83 0.31 14.47
C SER A 92 8.79 1.41 14.91
N LEU A 93 8.93 1.65 16.21
CA LEU A 93 9.82 2.70 16.70
C LEU A 93 11.30 2.37 16.47
N ASN A 94 11.69 1.09 16.53
CA ASN A 94 13.07 0.68 16.22
C ASN A 94 13.43 0.92 14.75
N ASP A 95 12.56 0.55 13.80
CA ASP A 95 12.78 0.91 12.38
C ASP A 95 12.85 2.43 12.18
N ALA A 96 11.98 3.19 12.87
CA ALA A 96 11.92 4.64 12.79
C ALA A 96 13.19 5.33 13.31
N ALA A 97 13.88 4.72 14.26
CA ALA A 97 15.10 5.27 14.87
C ALA A 97 16.20 5.58 13.84
N HIS A 98 16.28 4.83 12.76
CA HIS A 98 17.24 5.08 11.67
C HIS A 98 17.02 6.40 10.91
N LEU A 99 15.85 7.01 11.05
CA LEU A 99 15.49 8.28 10.40
C LEU A 99 15.35 9.44 11.39
N SER A 100 15.42 9.20 12.70
CA SER A 100 15.10 10.19 13.74
C SER A 100 15.86 11.52 13.58
N ASP A 101 17.17 11.47 13.27
CA ASP A 101 17.99 12.68 13.07
C ASP A 101 17.64 13.47 11.80
N LEU A 102 16.89 12.87 10.90
CA LEU A 102 16.53 13.44 9.58
C LEU A 102 15.07 13.91 9.51
N LEU A 103 14.30 13.66 10.57
CA LEU A 103 12.89 14.01 10.64
C LEU A 103 12.63 15.11 11.65
N MET A 104 11.65 15.93 11.35
CA MET A 104 11.20 17.05 12.20
C MET A 104 10.45 16.52 13.42
N ASP A 105 10.74 17.08 14.60
CA ASP A 105 9.91 16.86 15.80
C ASP A 105 8.56 17.55 15.66
N LEU A 106 7.48 16.80 15.70
CA LEU A 106 6.11 17.27 15.55
C LEU A 106 5.36 17.32 16.90
N SER A 107 5.99 16.98 18.03
CA SER A 107 5.35 16.84 19.35
C SER A 107 4.61 18.09 19.81
N GLU A 108 5.11 19.29 19.49
CA GLU A 108 4.53 20.57 19.88
C GLU A 108 3.54 21.13 18.84
N THR A 109 3.21 20.38 17.80
CA THR A 109 2.29 20.83 16.75
C THR A 109 0.83 20.70 17.19
N ASN A 110 -0.05 21.54 16.63
CA ASN A 110 -1.50 21.42 16.84
C ASN A 110 -2.02 20.05 16.40
N VAL A 111 -1.40 19.45 15.38
CA VAL A 111 -1.79 18.13 14.87
C VAL A 111 -1.50 17.06 15.90
N ALA A 112 -0.30 17.00 16.47
CA ALA A 112 0.02 16.03 17.52
C ALA A 112 -0.89 16.20 18.75
N GLY A 113 -1.15 17.47 19.16
CA GLY A 113 -2.06 17.78 20.27
C GLY A 113 -3.53 17.42 20.05
N SER A 114 -3.92 17.12 18.83
CA SER A 114 -5.30 16.70 18.49
C SER A 114 -5.59 15.23 18.79
N PHE A 115 -4.60 14.40 19.00
CA PHE A 115 -4.77 12.98 19.33
C PHE A 115 -5.09 12.74 20.80
N TYR A 116 -5.73 11.59 21.10
CA TYR A 116 -5.81 11.08 22.46
C TYR A 116 -4.41 10.71 22.96
N ASP A 117 -4.06 11.14 24.16
CA ASP A 117 -2.71 10.96 24.73
C ASP A 117 -2.34 9.47 24.81
N SER A 118 -3.28 8.62 25.23
CA SER A 118 -3.08 7.17 25.30
C SER A 118 -2.73 6.52 23.97
N TYR A 119 -3.04 7.16 22.86
CA TYR A 119 -2.73 6.67 21.52
C TYR A 119 -1.43 7.25 20.95
N ILE A 120 -1.28 8.59 20.99
CA ILE A 120 -0.11 9.24 20.40
C ILE A 120 1.20 8.92 21.13
N GLU A 121 1.13 8.57 22.42
CA GLU A 121 2.29 8.13 23.20
C GLU A 121 2.95 6.84 22.65
N ASN A 122 2.25 6.03 21.87
CA ASN A 122 2.85 4.87 21.20
C ASN A 122 3.80 5.28 20.04
N TYR A 123 3.80 6.54 19.66
CA TYR A 123 4.66 7.13 18.62
C TYR A 123 5.77 8.00 19.18
N ARG A 124 5.87 8.10 20.51
CA ARG A 124 6.91 8.88 21.17
C ARG A 124 8.21 8.09 21.20
N GLU A 125 9.25 8.68 20.59
CA GLU A 125 10.60 8.12 20.59
C GLU A 125 11.29 8.29 21.94
N PRO A 126 12.40 7.57 22.23
CA PRO A 126 13.11 7.64 23.52
C PRO A 126 13.61 9.02 23.91
N ASP A 127 13.88 9.88 22.94
CA ASP A 127 14.31 11.27 23.15
C ASP A 127 13.14 12.22 23.53
N GLY A 128 11.91 11.73 23.51
CA GLY A 128 10.69 12.46 23.81
C GLY A 128 10.00 13.08 22.61
N ALA A 129 10.59 13.01 21.41
CA ALA A 129 10.00 13.55 20.19
C ALA A 129 8.90 12.64 19.62
N ILE A 130 7.99 13.23 18.86
CA ILE A 130 7.01 12.54 18.01
C ILE A 130 7.30 12.96 16.58
N ARG A 131 7.91 12.08 15.79
CA ARG A 131 8.27 12.38 14.40
C ARG A 131 7.28 11.80 13.39
N TRP A 132 6.48 10.83 13.80
CA TRP A 132 5.49 10.17 12.98
C TRP A 132 4.08 10.37 13.53
N LEU A 133 3.18 10.86 12.70
CA LEU A 133 1.78 11.08 13.05
C LEU A 133 0.91 10.00 12.41
N PRO A 134 0.15 9.22 13.18
CA PRO A 134 -0.74 8.20 12.64
C PRO A 134 -2.00 8.82 12.04
N THR A 135 -2.45 8.31 10.90
CA THR A 135 -3.78 8.64 10.34
C THR A 135 -4.87 7.80 11.00
N CYS A 136 -6.08 7.78 10.42
CA CYS A 136 -7.16 6.89 10.89
C CYS A 136 -6.72 5.42 10.85
N ALA A 137 -7.29 4.60 11.73
CA ALA A 137 -6.91 3.21 11.89
C ALA A 137 -7.83 2.26 11.11
N GLU A 138 -7.22 1.29 10.44
CA GLU A 138 -7.90 0.07 10.01
C GLU A 138 -8.12 -0.86 11.21
N VAL A 139 -9.15 -1.69 11.07
CA VAL A 139 -9.49 -2.73 12.03
C VAL A 139 -9.44 -4.06 11.31
N ASP A 140 -8.71 -5.00 11.88
CA ASP A 140 -8.53 -6.36 11.38
C ASP A 140 -9.13 -7.37 12.35
N GLY A 141 -9.70 -8.44 11.81
CA GLY A 141 -10.35 -9.53 12.53
C GLY A 141 -10.78 -10.62 11.57
N TYR A 142 -11.86 -11.29 11.90
CA TYR A 142 -12.50 -12.24 11.00
C TYR A 142 -13.66 -11.58 10.26
N ILE A 143 -13.97 -12.08 9.07
CA ILE A 143 -15.14 -11.71 8.27
C ILE A 143 -15.97 -12.97 8.06
N ALA A 144 -17.23 -12.96 8.47
CA ALA A 144 -18.13 -14.10 8.34
C ALA A 144 -19.20 -13.83 7.26
N ASN A 145 -19.50 -14.85 6.47
CA ASN A 145 -20.64 -14.90 5.56
C ASN A 145 -21.90 -15.32 6.34
N VAL A 146 -22.66 -14.34 6.83
CA VAL A 146 -23.86 -14.58 7.67
C VAL A 146 -24.89 -15.44 6.96
N ASP A 147 -25.04 -15.27 5.64
CA ASP A 147 -26.02 -16.02 4.85
C ASP A 147 -25.68 -17.52 4.84
N LEU A 148 -24.39 -17.87 4.77
CA LEU A 148 -23.94 -19.25 4.81
C LEU A 148 -24.18 -19.88 6.20
N PHE A 149 -23.91 -19.15 7.28
CA PHE A 149 -24.24 -19.57 8.64
C PHE A 149 -25.73 -19.82 8.82
N ALA A 150 -26.57 -18.87 8.34
CA ALA A 150 -28.02 -19.00 8.42
C ALA A 150 -28.57 -20.16 7.57
N GLN A 151 -28.03 -20.35 6.36
CA GLN A 151 -28.42 -21.44 5.46
C GLN A 151 -28.26 -22.82 6.11
N HIS A 152 -27.20 -23.02 6.91
CA HIS A 152 -26.89 -24.28 7.56
C HIS A 152 -27.36 -24.35 9.03
N GLY A 153 -28.02 -23.32 9.53
CA GLY A 153 -28.49 -23.26 10.91
C GLY A 153 -27.34 -23.33 11.93
N ILE A 154 -26.19 -22.77 11.60
CA ILE A 154 -25.02 -22.65 12.46
C ILE A 154 -25.02 -21.22 13.04
N PRO A 155 -24.97 -21.03 14.38
CA PRO A 155 -24.88 -19.69 14.93
C PRO A 155 -23.51 -19.07 14.65
N LEU A 156 -23.46 -17.72 14.54
CA LEU A 156 -22.19 -17.01 14.51
C LEU A 156 -21.47 -17.19 15.85
N PRO A 157 -20.17 -17.54 15.83
CA PRO A 157 -19.41 -17.74 17.07
C PRO A 157 -19.17 -16.41 17.79
N THR A 158 -19.15 -16.44 19.11
CA THR A 158 -18.86 -15.31 19.99
C THR A 158 -17.60 -15.53 20.86
N ASN A 159 -17.06 -16.75 20.85
CA ASN A 159 -15.86 -17.15 21.57
C ASN A 159 -15.16 -18.32 20.87
N ARG A 160 -13.98 -18.71 21.34
CA ARG A 160 -13.15 -19.76 20.72
C ARG A 160 -13.87 -21.13 20.66
N ALA A 161 -14.55 -21.52 21.72
CA ALA A 161 -15.24 -22.82 21.79
C ALA A 161 -16.35 -22.90 20.71
N GLU A 162 -17.14 -21.85 20.57
CA GLU A 162 -18.18 -21.77 19.52
C GLU A 162 -17.58 -21.72 18.11
N PHE A 163 -16.42 -21.09 17.95
CA PHE A 163 -15.70 -21.10 16.66
C PHE A 163 -15.24 -22.51 16.29
N THR A 164 -14.68 -23.26 17.25
CA THR A 164 -14.29 -24.67 17.05
C THR A 164 -15.51 -25.53 16.72
N GLU A 165 -16.66 -25.35 17.40
CA GLU A 165 -17.89 -26.05 17.09
C GLU A 165 -18.39 -25.73 15.67
N ALA A 166 -18.38 -24.45 15.29
CA ALA A 166 -18.75 -24.04 13.93
C ALA A 166 -17.83 -24.67 12.88
N SER A 167 -16.51 -24.73 13.13
CA SER A 167 -15.54 -25.39 12.27
C SER A 167 -15.87 -26.86 12.04
N GLN A 168 -16.20 -27.60 13.08
CA GLN A 168 -16.57 -29.02 12.99
C GLN A 168 -17.86 -29.20 12.17
N ARG A 169 -18.88 -28.36 12.42
CA ARG A 169 -20.16 -28.45 11.72
C ARG A 169 -20.03 -28.12 10.24
N PHE A 170 -19.24 -27.12 9.86
CA PHE A 170 -18.99 -26.81 8.45
C PHE A 170 -18.16 -27.92 7.77
N ALA A 171 -17.17 -28.49 8.46
CA ALA A 171 -16.39 -29.61 7.92
C ALA A 171 -17.27 -30.83 7.59
N GLU A 172 -18.29 -31.16 8.41
CA GLU A 172 -19.27 -32.22 8.12
C GLU A 172 -20.09 -31.95 6.84
N LEU A 173 -20.20 -30.68 6.43
CA LEU A 173 -20.89 -30.25 5.21
C LEU A 173 -19.94 -30.14 4.00
N GLY A 174 -18.65 -30.38 4.19
CA GLY A 174 -17.62 -30.21 3.16
C GLY A 174 -17.33 -28.73 2.86
N ILE A 175 -17.62 -27.83 3.79
CA ILE A 175 -17.37 -26.39 3.72
C ILE A 175 -16.19 -26.07 4.64
N ARG A 176 -15.26 -25.26 4.16
CA ARG A 176 -14.18 -24.73 5.01
C ARG A 176 -14.75 -23.67 5.94
N CYS A 177 -14.61 -23.87 7.25
CA CYS A 177 -15.05 -22.82 8.18
C CYS A 177 -14.17 -21.59 8.07
N TYR A 178 -12.87 -21.78 7.98
CA TYR A 178 -11.91 -20.68 7.97
C TYR A 178 -10.82 -20.89 6.91
N VAL A 179 -10.44 -19.79 6.25
CA VAL A 179 -9.30 -19.71 5.31
C VAL A 179 -8.59 -18.38 5.48
N ASN A 180 -7.26 -18.39 5.33
CA ASN A 180 -6.41 -17.19 5.31
C ASN A 180 -5.41 -17.27 4.14
N ASP A 181 -4.95 -16.10 3.65
CA ASP A 181 -3.96 -15.98 2.58
C ASP A 181 -2.53 -16.01 3.14
N TYR A 182 -2.06 -17.16 3.57
CA TYR A 182 -0.71 -17.28 4.14
C TYR A 182 0.43 -17.00 3.16
N ARG A 183 0.18 -16.75 1.89
CA ARG A 183 1.19 -16.29 0.92
C ARG A 183 1.77 -14.91 1.27
N MET A 184 0.99 -14.07 1.95
CA MET A 184 1.38 -12.70 2.29
C MET A 184 2.01 -12.63 3.68
N ASP A 185 3.10 -11.87 3.79
CA ASP A 185 3.84 -11.69 5.03
C ASP A 185 2.98 -11.03 6.13
N TYR A 186 2.19 -10.00 5.76
CA TYR A 186 1.28 -9.34 6.69
C TYR A 186 0.21 -10.28 7.22
N SER A 187 -0.36 -11.15 6.39
CA SER A 187 -1.38 -12.11 6.81
C SER A 187 -0.83 -13.15 7.78
N CYS A 188 0.41 -13.59 7.57
CA CYS A 188 1.10 -14.47 8.50
C CYS A 188 1.31 -13.80 9.86
N MET A 189 1.82 -12.58 9.86
CA MET A 189 2.09 -11.84 11.08
C MET A 189 0.81 -11.45 11.83
N GLU A 190 -0.22 -11.00 11.12
CA GLU A 190 -1.49 -10.59 11.72
C GLU A 190 -2.25 -11.80 12.28
N ALA A 191 -2.21 -12.96 11.63
CA ALA A 191 -2.78 -14.20 12.18
C ALA A 191 -2.04 -14.65 13.46
N LEU A 192 -0.69 -14.61 13.44
CA LEU A 192 0.13 -14.97 14.61
C LEU A 192 -0.15 -14.05 15.80
N GLN A 193 -0.17 -12.73 15.57
CA GLN A 193 -0.44 -11.78 16.65
C GLN A 193 -1.91 -11.79 17.08
N GLY A 194 -2.85 -11.82 16.13
CA GLY A 194 -4.27 -11.73 16.40
C GLY A 194 -4.80 -12.82 17.32
N CYS A 195 -4.41 -14.09 17.10
CA CYS A 195 -4.84 -15.21 17.95
C CYS A 195 -4.17 -15.21 19.34
N ALA A 196 -3.11 -14.43 19.54
CA ALA A 196 -2.31 -14.39 20.77
C ALA A 196 -2.30 -13.00 21.44
N ILE A 197 -3.28 -12.14 21.14
CA ILE A 197 -3.38 -10.81 21.74
C ILE A 197 -3.37 -10.85 23.28
N PRO A 198 -4.08 -11.77 23.96
CA PRO A 198 -4.03 -11.84 25.42
C PRO A 198 -2.62 -12.01 25.99
N GLU A 199 -1.77 -12.83 25.38
CA GLU A 199 -0.37 -13.03 25.74
C GLU A 199 0.44 -11.76 25.52
N LEU A 200 0.27 -11.12 24.35
CA LEU A 200 0.96 -9.89 23.97
C LEU A 200 0.52 -8.68 24.81
N MET A 201 -0.71 -8.65 25.28
CA MET A 201 -1.28 -7.60 26.14
C MET A 201 -1.08 -7.89 27.64
N SER A 202 -0.48 -9.02 28.01
CA SER A 202 -0.05 -9.26 29.39
C SER A 202 1.00 -8.22 29.83
N SER A 203 1.17 -8.04 31.14
CA SER A 203 2.21 -7.12 31.64
C SER A 203 3.61 -7.47 31.15
N ALA A 204 3.91 -8.75 30.96
CA ALA A 204 5.18 -9.22 30.40
C ALA A 204 5.26 -8.87 28.89
N GLY A 205 4.20 -9.07 28.13
CA GLY A 205 4.13 -8.76 26.72
C GLY A 205 4.31 -7.26 26.43
N ILE A 206 3.63 -6.41 27.21
CA ILE A 206 3.78 -4.94 27.12
C ILE A 206 5.23 -4.51 27.44
N ASN A 207 5.84 -5.10 28.46
CA ASN A 207 7.22 -4.76 28.84
C ASN A 207 8.22 -5.25 27.77
N TRP A 208 8.02 -6.44 27.23
CA TRP A 208 8.83 -6.95 26.15
C TRP A 208 8.72 -6.03 24.91
N ARG A 209 7.50 -5.67 24.50
CA ARG A 209 7.27 -4.78 23.36
C ARG A 209 8.03 -3.46 23.52
N LYS A 210 7.95 -2.83 24.70
CA LYS A 210 8.69 -1.59 24.98
C LYS A 210 10.21 -1.78 24.86
N ALA A 211 10.75 -2.92 25.32
CA ALA A 211 12.17 -3.23 25.19
C ALA A 211 12.55 -3.41 23.71
N TYR A 212 11.74 -4.14 22.95
CA TYR A 212 11.95 -4.38 21.53
C TYR A 212 11.87 -3.08 20.70
N GLU A 213 10.87 -2.24 20.93
CA GLU A 213 10.70 -0.95 20.24
C GLU A 213 11.80 0.08 20.59
N ASN A 214 12.58 -0.14 21.65
CA ASN A 214 13.73 0.68 22.04
C ASN A 214 15.07 -0.05 21.86
N GLU A 215 15.11 -1.15 21.12
CA GLU A 215 16.36 -1.82 20.81
C GLU A 215 17.27 -0.95 19.92
N THR A 216 18.55 -1.29 19.94
CA THR A 216 19.56 -0.67 19.08
C THR A 216 20.32 -1.75 18.35
N ASP A 217 20.97 -1.42 17.25
CA ASP A 217 21.78 -2.36 16.45
C ASP A 217 22.86 -3.10 17.28
N ASP A 218 23.32 -2.47 18.37
CA ASP A 218 24.32 -3.05 19.26
C ASP A 218 23.74 -4.00 20.33
N VAL A 219 22.43 -3.93 20.59
CA VAL A 219 21.75 -4.68 21.66
C VAL A 219 20.40 -5.21 21.16
N PRO A 220 20.40 -6.25 20.35
CA PRO A 220 19.16 -6.84 19.85
C PRO A 220 18.35 -7.48 20.98
N VAL A 221 17.02 -7.28 20.93
CA VAL A 221 16.07 -7.81 21.90
C VAL A 221 15.41 -9.06 21.34
N GLY A 222 15.78 -10.22 21.86
CA GLY A 222 15.14 -11.49 21.50
C GLY A 222 13.73 -11.63 22.08
N LEU A 223 13.04 -12.70 21.70
CA LEU A 223 11.71 -13.04 22.17
C LEU A 223 11.74 -13.39 23.67
N ASP A 224 10.87 -12.75 24.48
CA ASP A 224 10.77 -13.01 25.90
C ASP A 224 10.19 -14.40 26.19
N LYS A 225 10.89 -15.17 27.03
CA LYS A 225 10.51 -16.55 27.40
C LYS A 225 9.23 -16.64 28.25
N ALA A 226 8.79 -15.55 28.87
CA ALA A 226 7.56 -15.52 29.64
C ALA A 226 6.31 -15.22 28.76
N VAL A 227 6.51 -14.82 27.51
CA VAL A 227 5.44 -14.37 26.59
C VAL A 227 5.36 -15.24 25.34
N TRP A 228 6.45 -15.29 24.58
CA TRP A 228 6.41 -15.80 23.21
C TRP A 228 6.19 -17.31 23.06
N PRO A 229 6.61 -18.19 23.97
CA PRO A 229 6.15 -19.59 23.92
C PRO A 229 4.62 -19.68 23.92
N GLY A 230 3.93 -18.88 24.78
CA GLY A 230 2.47 -18.82 24.80
C GLY A 230 1.87 -18.30 23.48
N VAL A 231 2.54 -17.35 22.80
CA VAL A 231 2.10 -16.86 21.48
C VAL A 231 2.11 -17.99 20.44
N PHE A 232 3.18 -18.78 20.38
CA PHE A 232 3.27 -19.90 19.43
C PHE A 232 2.37 -21.06 19.81
N ASP A 233 2.16 -21.32 21.12
CA ASP A 233 1.17 -22.30 21.59
C ASP A 233 -0.25 -21.89 21.19
N ALA A 234 -0.61 -20.60 21.36
CA ALA A 234 -1.90 -20.07 20.94
C ALA A 234 -2.10 -20.20 19.42
N PHE A 235 -1.06 -19.93 18.62
CA PHE A 235 -1.13 -20.09 17.17
C PHE A 235 -1.23 -21.56 16.75
N ALA A 236 -0.49 -22.46 17.38
CA ALA A 236 -0.61 -23.91 17.11
C ALA A 236 -2.03 -24.43 17.42
N GLN A 237 -2.62 -23.97 18.54
CA GLN A 237 -4.00 -24.29 18.90
C GLN A 237 -4.99 -23.70 17.88
N TYR A 238 -4.77 -22.44 17.47
CA TYR A 238 -5.58 -21.78 16.46
C TYR A 238 -5.60 -22.55 15.12
N LEU A 239 -4.45 -23.05 14.64
CA LEU A 239 -4.39 -23.88 13.42
C LEU A 239 -5.24 -25.16 13.53
N GLN A 240 -5.25 -25.77 14.73
CA GLN A 240 -6.10 -26.96 15.01
C GLN A 240 -7.58 -26.61 15.05
N ASP A 241 -7.95 -25.56 15.78
CA ASP A 241 -9.34 -25.14 16.00
C ASP A 241 -10.02 -24.70 14.70
N THR A 242 -9.26 -24.09 13.77
CA THR A 242 -9.77 -23.56 12.51
C THR A 242 -9.71 -24.57 11.36
N GLY A 243 -9.04 -25.71 11.53
CA GLY A 243 -8.91 -26.74 10.51
C GLY A 243 -8.05 -26.29 9.33
N VAL A 244 -7.03 -25.47 9.57
CA VAL A 244 -6.03 -25.07 8.57
C VAL A 244 -5.25 -26.31 8.12
N GLU A 245 -5.05 -26.45 6.81
CA GLU A 245 -4.38 -27.60 6.18
C GLU A 245 -2.99 -27.20 5.66
N PRO A 246 -2.03 -28.13 5.55
CA PRO A 246 -0.68 -27.84 5.06
C PRO A 246 -0.63 -27.14 3.70
N GLY A 247 -1.60 -27.40 2.82
CA GLY A 247 -1.70 -26.78 1.50
C GLY A 247 -2.15 -25.31 1.54
N ASP A 248 -2.63 -24.82 2.67
CA ASP A 248 -3.13 -23.44 2.79
C ASP A 248 -2.03 -22.38 2.68
N VAL A 249 -0.75 -22.77 2.78
CA VAL A 249 0.39 -21.87 2.56
C VAL A 249 0.40 -21.22 1.16
N ASP A 250 -0.24 -21.90 0.19
CA ASP A 250 -0.28 -21.46 -1.21
C ASP A 250 -1.56 -20.69 -1.58
N ILE A 251 -2.52 -20.57 -0.64
CA ILE A 251 -3.77 -19.85 -0.90
C ILE A 251 -3.47 -18.37 -1.08
N SER A 252 -3.88 -17.83 -2.22
CA SER A 252 -3.80 -16.40 -2.49
C SER A 252 -4.98 -15.64 -1.89
N PHE A 253 -4.80 -14.34 -1.77
CA PHE A 253 -5.82 -13.40 -1.34
C PHE A 253 -7.12 -13.53 -2.16
N GLU A 254 -7.00 -13.63 -3.49
CA GLU A 254 -8.13 -13.79 -4.40
C GLU A 254 -8.83 -15.14 -4.20
N GLN A 255 -8.08 -16.22 -4.03
CA GLN A 255 -8.64 -17.55 -3.78
C GLN A 255 -9.41 -17.59 -2.46
N MET A 256 -8.90 -16.94 -1.43
CA MET A 256 -9.55 -16.82 -0.12
C MET A 256 -10.93 -16.14 -0.25
N TYR A 257 -11.00 -14.97 -0.87
CA TYR A 257 -12.27 -14.24 -1.03
C TYR A 257 -13.21 -14.91 -2.02
N ASN A 258 -12.70 -15.44 -3.13
CA ASN A 258 -13.54 -16.19 -4.08
C ASN A 258 -14.16 -17.42 -3.42
N GLY A 259 -13.43 -18.11 -2.55
CA GLY A 259 -13.98 -19.21 -1.74
C GLY A 259 -15.19 -18.78 -0.89
N MET A 260 -15.14 -17.60 -0.30
CA MET A 260 -16.26 -17.05 0.46
C MET A 260 -17.45 -16.66 -0.44
N LEU A 261 -17.20 -16.03 -1.59
CA LEU A 261 -18.23 -15.65 -2.54
C LEU A 261 -18.94 -16.85 -3.15
N GLU A 262 -18.22 -17.95 -3.36
CA GLU A 262 -18.75 -19.21 -3.87
C GLU A 262 -19.45 -20.06 -2.80
N GLY A 263 -19.47 -19.60 -1.55
CA GLY A 263 -20.04 -20.36 -0.42
C GLY A 263 -19.25 -21.60 -0.02
N LYS A 264 -17.98 -21.66 -0.38
CA LYS A 264 -17.04 -22.75 -0.01
C LYS A 264 -16.30 -22.48 1.29
N THR A 265 -16.28 -21.22 1.72
CA THR A 265 -15.62 -20.72 2.94
C THR A 265 -16.58 -19.86 3.72
N ALA A 266 -16.70 -20.12 5.04
CA ALA A 266 -17.65 -19.40 5.90
C ALA A 266 -17.03 -18.17 6.57
N ILE A 267 -15.76 -18.22 6.92
CA ILE A 267 -15.00 -17.15 7.59
C ILE A 267 -13.64 -16.99 6.90
N VAL A 268 -13.21 -15.75 6.72
CA VAL A 268 -11.85 -15.39 6.30
C VAL A 268 -11.27 -14.37 7.27
N ARG A 269 -9.94 -14.20 7.28
CA ARG A 269 -9.32 -13.05 7.93
C ARG A 269 -9.40 -11.84 6.97
N GLY A 270 -9.57 -10.67 7.52
CA GLY A 270 -9.52 -9.45 6.72
C GLY A 270 -9.83 -8.20 7.52
N THR A 271 -9.78 -7.07 6.82
CA THR A 271 -10.06 -5.76 7.39
C THR A 271 -11.54 -5.39 7.32
N ALA A 272 -11.92 -4.37 8.06
CA ALA A 272 -13.26 -3.79 7.93
C ALA A 272 -13.56 -3.30 6.50
N ASN A 273 -12.54 -2.84 5.77
CA ASN A 273 -12.68 -2.47 4.36
C ASN A 273 -13.02 -3.68 3.49
N ASP A 274 -12.36 -4.81 3.70
CA ASP A 274 -12.63 -6.05 2.97
C ASP A 274 -14.07 -6.54 3.23
N CYS A 275 -14.53 -6.41 4.48
CA CYS A 275 -15.92 -6.71 4.83
C CYS A 275 -16.92 -5.84 4.04
N VAL A 276 -16.64 -4.54 3.88
CA VAL A 276 -17.46 -3.64 3.05
C VAL A 276 -17.44 -4.06 1.58
N LEU A 277 -16.26 -4.42 1.06
CA LEU A 277 -16.11 -4.83 -0.34
C LEU A 277 -16.85 -6.13 -0.64
N LEU A 278 -16.71 -7.14 0.21
CA LEU A 278 -17.43 -8.41 0.10
C LEU A 278 -18.95 -8.20 0.12
N GLY A 279 -19.44 -7.32 0.96
CA GLY A 279 -20.85 -6.96 1.00
C GLY A 279 -21.34 -6.27 -0.28
N LYS A 280 -20.58 -5.31 -0.79
CA LYS A 280 -20.99 -4.51 -1.96
C LYS A 280 -20.82 -5.24 -3.27
N GLN A 281 -19.70 -5.89 -3.49
CA GLN A 281 -19.35 -6.53 -4.77
C GLN A 281 -19.77 -7.99 -4.80
N GLY A 282 -19.61 -8.70 -3.69
CA GLY A 282 -19.97 -10.11 -3.59
C GLY A 282 -21.46 -10.36 -3.37
N GLY A 283 -22.21 -9.34 -2.96
CA GLY A 283 -23.64 -9.46 -2.66
C GLY A 283 -23.94 -10.39 -1.49
N ILE A 284 -22.94 -10.68 -0.64
CA ILE A 284 -23.09 -11.50 0.57
C ILE A 284 -23.33 -10.62 1.80
N ASN A 285 -24.03 -11.13 2.79
CA ASN A 285 -24.18 -10.46 4.07
C ASN A 285 -22.93 -10.75 4.92
N ALA A 286 -21.90 -9.90 4.78
CA ALA A 286 -20.65 -10.01 5.49
C ALA A 286 -20.66 -9.18 6.78
N VAL A 287 -20.14 -9.74 7.88
CA VAL A 287 -19.95 -9.04 9.16
C VAL A 287 -18.55 -9.28 9.71
N MET A 288 -18.02 -8.29 10.43
CA MET A 288 -16.77 -8.50 11.18
C MET A 288 -17.01 -9.31 12.44
N LEU A 289 -16.03 -10.14 12.79
CA LEU A 289 -15.94 -10.84 14.07
C LEU A 289 -14.54 -10.57 14.67
N PRO A 290 -14.43 -10.59 16.02
CA PRO A 290 -13.15 -10.36 16.68
C PRO A 290 -12.24 -11.58 16.59
N TYR A 291 -10.98 -11.44 16.96
CA TYR A 291 -10.15 -12.56 17.39
C TYR A 291 -10.72 -13.09 18.70
N PHE A 292 -11.09 -14.36 18.71
CA PHE A 292 -11.85 -14.94 19.80
C PHE A 292 -10.97 -15.31 20.99
N GLY A 293 -11.39 -14.84 22.18
CA GLY A 293 -10.91 -15.29 23.47
C GLY A 293 -11.67 -16.49 24.03
N GLU A 294 -11.41 -16.84 25.29
CA GLU A 294 -12.13 -17.90 26.00
C GLU A 294 -13.60 -17.54 26.20
N THR A 295 -13.87 -16.27 26.48
CA THR A 295 -15.21 -15.71 26.61
C THR A 295 -15.37 -14.52 25.66
N ALA A 296 -16.60 -14.04 25.51
CA ALA A 296 -16.86 -12.88 24.65
C ALA A 296 -16.18 -11.58 25.16
N GLU A 297 -16.00 -11.47 26.47
CA GLU A 297 -15.32 -10.35 27.12
C GLU A 297 -13.80 -10.36 26.87
N ASP A 298 -13.23 -11.51 26.52
CA ASP A 298 -11.80 -11.69 26.23
C ASP A 298 -11.48 -11.49 24.73
N ASN A 299 -12.46 -11.09 23.94
CA ASN A 299 -12.29 -10.86 22.50
C ASN A 299 -11.51 -9.59 22.23
N TRP A 300 -10.71 -9.60 21.16
CA TRP A 300 -9.88 -8.47 20.72
C TRP A 300 -10.01 -8.20 19.24
N LEU A 301 -9.69 -6.97 18.85
CA LEU A 301 -9.45 -6.59 17.46
C LEU A 301 -7.99 -6.17 17.31
N LEU A 302 -7.43 -6.43 16.16
CA LEU A 302 -6.13 -5.91 15.77
C LEU A 302 -6.34 -4.62 14.99
N THR A 303 -5.52 -3.60 15.25
CA THR A 303 -5.64 -2.30 14.60
C THR A 303 -4.28 -1.80 14.15
N TYR A 304 -4.27 -0.93 13.17
CA TYR A 304 -3.09 -0.20 12.73
C TYR A 304 -3.51 1.03 11.93
N PRO A 305 -2.72 2.13 11.95
CA PRO A 305 -3.00 3.28 11.10
C PRO A 305 -3.01 2.88 9.62
N MET A 306 -3.84 3.55 8.84
CA MET A 306 -3.77 3.45 7.37
C MET A 306 -2.34 3.71 6.91
N PHE A 307 -1.71 4.74 7.47
CA PHE A 307 -0.30 5.04 7.32
C PHE A 307 0.11 6.07 8.38
N GLN A 308 1.40 6.24 8.56
CA GLN A 308 2.00 7.32 9.35
C GLN A 308 2.58 8.37 8.41
N VAL A 309 2.62 9.61 8.88
CA VAL A 309 3.16 10.76 8.15
C VAL A 309 4.33 11.35 8.92
N ALA A 310 5.44 11.61 8.25
CA ALA A 310 6.56 12.34 8.80
C ALA A 310 7.05 13.44 7.85
N VAL A 311 7.82 14.37 8.40
CA VAL A 311 8.38 15.52 7.68
C VAL A 311 9.89 15.52 7.79
N SER A 312 10.59 15.73 6.67
CA SER A 312 12.04 15.90 6.68
C SER A 312 12.47 17.15 7.45
N SER A 313 13.47 17.03 8.31
CA SER A 313 14.05 18.17 9.04
C SER A 313 14.70 19.21 8.10
N ALA A 314 15.04 18.83 6.87
CA ALA A 314 15.52 19.79 5.87
C ALA A 314 14.50 20.90 5.55
N VAL A 315 13.22 20.67 5.81
CA VAL A 315 12.14 21.67 5.66
C VAL A 315 12.34 22.87 6.59
N GLU A 316 12.94 22.68 7.77
CA GLU A 316 13.18 23.73 8.76
C GLU A 316 14.21 24.78 8.30
N GLN A 317 14.98 24.47 7.25
CA GLN A 317 15.97 25.41 6.68
C GLN A 317 15.32 26.53 5.85
N ASP A 318 14.05 26.39 5.46
CA ASP A 318 13.27 27.40 4.75
C ASP A 318 11.93 27.63 5.45
N ALA A 319 11.82 28.74 6.16
CA ALA A 319 10.62 29.09 6.93
C ALA A 319 9.32 29.16 6.09
N ARG A 320 9.43 29.49 4.78
CA ARG A 320 8.26 29.48 3.90
C ARG A 320 7.83 28.04 3.56
N LYS A 321 8.81 27.17 3.38
CA LYS A 321 8.58 25.76 3.11
C LYS A 321 8.00 25.07 4.34
N GLN A 322 8.55 25.38 5.53
CA GLN A 322 8.05 24.89 6.80
C GLN A 322 6.59 25.29 7.03
N ASP A 323 6.24 26.58 6.82
CA ASP A 323 4.85 27.05 6.91
C ASP A 323 3.93 26.30 5.93
N ALA A 324 4.38 26.10 4.69
CA ALA A 324 3.61 25.36 3.69
C ALA A 324 3.38 23.90 4.10
N VAL A 325 4.40 23.22 4.60
CA VAL A 325 4.30 21.84 5.09
C VAL A 325 3.34 21.74 6.27
N MET A 326 3.42 22.66 7.23
CA MET A 326 2.51 22.66 8.39
C MET A 326 1.06 22.87 7.98
N ARG A 327 0.77 23.76 7.02
CA ARG A 327 -0.57 23.93 6.46
C ARG A 327 -1.08 22.65 5.77
N VAL A 328 -0.20 21.96 5.05
CA VAL A 328 -0.53 20.68 4.40
C VAL A 328 -0.84 19.62 5.46
N LEU A 329 -0.04 19.49 6.51
CA LEU A 329 -0.30 18.56 7.62
C LEU A 329 -1.63 18.87 8.32
N GLU A 330 -1.88 20.13 8.68
CA GLU A 330 -3.14 20.53 9.31
C GLU A 330 -4.35 20.18 8.42
N ALA A 331 -4.23 20.36 7.11
CA ALA A 331 -5.27 19.95 6.16
C ALA A 331 -5.44 18.43 6.11
N MET A 332 -4.36 17.66 6.01
CA MET A 332 -4.41 16.19 5.97
C MET A 332 -5.03 15.60 7.24
N PHE A 333 -4.77 16.19 8.40
CA PHE A 333 -5.29 15.75 9.70
C PHE A 333 -6.60 16.42 10.11
N SER A 334 -7.19 17.28 9.25
CA SER A 334 -8.55 17.76 9.41
C SER A 334 -9.56 16.64 9.15
N GLU A 335 -10.83 16.83 9.53
CA GLU A 335 -11.91 15.88 9.25
C GLU A 335 -11.99 15.55 7.75
N GLU A 336 -12.02 16.57 6.87
CA GLU A 336 -12.04 16.39 5.41
C GLU A 336 -10.78 15.65 4.92
N GLY A 337 -9.59 16.01 5.42
CA GLY A 337 -8.34 15.35 5.07
C GLY A 337 -8.32 13.89 5.47
N GLN A 338 -8.76 13.56 6.67
CA GLN A 338 -8.83 12.18 7.15
C GLN A 338 -9.83 11.33 6.35
N HIS A 339 -10.95 11.90 5.92
CA HIS A 339 -11.87 11.23 4.99
C HIS A 339 -11.25 10.95 3.63
N ARG A 340 -10.33 11.81 3.17
CA ARG A 340 -9.63 11.63 1.89
C ARG A 340 -8.43 10.70 1.98
N THR A 341 -7.84 10.59 3.17
CA THR A 341 -6.75 9.64 3.41
C THR A 341 -7.26 8.25 3.75
N ALA A 342 -8.49 8.13 4.20
CA ALA A 342 -9.13 6.83 4.44
C ALA A 342 -9.54 6.20 3.10
N VAL A 343 -8.87 5.12 2.71
CA VAL A 343 -9.22 4.34 1.51
C VAL A 343 -10.65 3.80 1.61
N SER A 344 -11.14 3.57 2.82
CA SER A 344 -12.52 3.19 3.10
C SER A 344 -13.14 4.05 4.20
N LYS A 345 -14.48 3.99 4.30
CA LYS A 345 -15.20 4.61 5.43
C LYS A 345 -15.26 3.71 6.67
N ALA A 346 -14.73 2.49 6.59
CA ALA A 346 -14.71 1.52 7.68
C ALA A 346 -13.40 1.63 8.47
N VAL A 347 -13.16 2.78 9.08
CA VAL A 347 -11.96 3.08 9.88
C VAL A 347 -12.35 3.66 11.23
N LEU A 348 -11.43 3.62 12.18
CA LEU A 348 -11.54 4.33 13.47
C LEU A 348 -10.63 5.56 13.46
N THR A 349 -10.96 6.56 14.27
CA THR A 349 -10.09 7.71 14.50
C THR A 349 -9.66 7.79 15.95
N TYR A 350 -8.41 8.21 16.17
CA TYR A 350 -7.87 8.54 17.48
C TYR A 350 -7.60 10.04 17.62
N ASN A 351 -8.06 10.83 16.64
CA ASN A 351 -7.99 12.29 16.66
C ASN A 351 -9.28 12.86 17.27
N LYS A 352 -9.15 13.62 18.37
CA LYS A 352 -10.26 14.24 19.12
C LYS A 352 -11.10 15.21 18.28
N ASN A 353 -10.50 15.76 17.21
CA ASN A 353 -11.10 16.79 16.37
C ASN A 353 -11.72 16.22 15.06
N VAL A 354 -11.71 14.92 14.90
CA VAL A 354 -12.22 14.24 13.69
C VAL A 354 -13.39 13.35 14.08
N ASP A 355 -14.56 13.67 13.57
CA ASP A 355 -15.77 12.86 13.75
C ASP A 355 -15.96 11.94 12.52
N ILE A 356 -15.50 10.70 12.63
CA ILE A 356 -15.76 9.67 11.63
C ILE A 356 -16.97 8.88 12.10
N GLN A 357 -18.03 8.90 11.30
CA GLN A 357 -19.20 8.07 11.56
C GLN A 357 -18.78 6.59 11.52
N ILE A 358 -18.96 5.90 12.65
CA ILE A 358 -18.66 4.47 12.76
C ILE A 358 -19.50 3.69 11.74
N SER A 359 -18.83 2.89 10.91
CA SER A 359 -19.48 2.06 9.89
C SER A 359 -20.32 0.94 10.52
N ASP A 360 -21.45 0.60 9.88
CA ASP A 360 -22.33 -0.49 10.32
C ASP A 360 -21.61 -1.87 10.36
N VAL A 361 -20.51 -2.04 9.62
CA VAL A 361 -19.70 -3.27 9.64
C VAL A 361 -19.10 -3.56 11.01
N PHE A 362 -18.98 -2.55 11.88
CA PHE A 362 -18.50 -2.70 13.25
C PHE A 362 -19.56 -3.12 14.25
N SER A 363 -20.84 -3.22 13.86
CA SER A 363 -21.95 -3.49 14.77
C SER A 363 -21.76 -4.76 15.63
N SER A 364 -21.15 -5.78 15.06
CA SER A 364 -20.87 -7.07 15.75
C SER A 364 -19.63 -7.05 16.65
N VAL A 365 -18.81 -6.02 16.58
CA VAL A 365 -17.54 -5.87 17.33
C VAL A 365 -17.49 -4.61 18.19
N MET A 366 -18.64 -3.94 18.36
CA MET A 366 -18.74 -2.70 19.14
C MET A 366 -18.30 -2.86 20.59
N ASP A 367 -18.50 -4.05 21.17
CA ASP A 367 -18.07 -4.30 22.55
C ASP A 367 -16.55 -4.23 22.68
N CYS A 368 -15.79 -4.77 21.72
CA CYS A 368 -14.33 -4.63 21.69
C CYS A 368 -13.91 -3.16 21.53
N ILE A 369 -14.58 -2.41 20.64
CA ILE A 369 -14.29 -0.99 20.42
C ILE A 369 -14.58 -0.17 21.69
N ASN A 370 -15.75 -0.35 22.29
CA ASN A 370 -16.17 0.38 23.49
C ASN A 370 -15.32 0.05 24.73
N SER A 371 -14.83 -1.18 24.82
CA SER A 371 -13.94 -1.64 25.90
C SER A 371 -12.47 -1.34 25.64
N ASN A 372 -12.14 -0.72 24.50
CA ASN A 372 -10.77 -0.48 24.04
C ASN A 372 -9.93 -1.77 23.98
N HIS A 373 -10.57 -2.91 23.61
CA HIS A 373 -9.88 -4.15 23.28
C HIS A 373 -9.35 -4.09 21.86
N LEU A 374 -8.45 -3.12 21.63
CA LEU A 374 -7.84 -2.78 20.35
C LEU A 374 -6.32 -2.93 20.48
N TYR A 375 -5.77 -3.98 19.88
CA TYR A 375 -4.33 -4.21 19.86
C TYR A 375 -3.70 -3.53 18.65
N ILE A 376 -2.76 -2.61 18.88
CA ILE A 376 -1.97 -2.02 17.77
C ILE A 376 -0.91 -3.04 17.38
N ARG A 377 -0.98 -3.57 16.15
CA ARG A 377 -0.03 -4.57 15.68
C ARG A 377 1.41 -4.06 15.77
N LEU A 378 2.32 -4.94 16.12
CA LEU A 378 3.75 -4.71 15.99
C LEU A 378 4.18 -5.04 14.55
N ALA A 379 4.77 -4.09 13.86
CA ALA A 379 4.94 -4.14 12.41
C ALA A 379 6.34 -3.70 11.95
N SER A 380 7.40 -4.17 12.61
CA SER A 380 8.77 -3.95 12.11
C SER A 380 9.01 -4.75 10.83
N THR A 381 9.90 -4.26 9.98
CA THR A 381 10.30 -4.92 8.73
C THR A 381 10.75 -6.36 8.98
N GLU A 382 11.52 -6.56 10.04
CA GLU A 382 12.04 -7.85 10.44
C GLU A 382 10.93 -8.81 10.90
N MET A 383 9.98 -8.32 11.73
CA MET A 383 8.83 -9.12 12.17
C MET A 383 8.00 -9.66 11.00
N PHE A 384 7.79 -8.88 9.95
CA PHE A 384 7.07 -9.35 8.76
C PHE A 384 7.79 -10.52 8.09
N ALA A 385 9.09 -10.36 7.83
CA ALA A 385 9.88 -11.37 7.12
C ALA A 385 9.99 -12.68 7.91
N ILE A 386 10.31 -12.61 9.21
CA ILE A 386 10.44 -13.78 10.07
C ILE A 386 9.08 -14.47 10.27
N SER A 387 8.00 -13.68 10.49
CA SER A 387 6.65 -14.24 10.65
C SER A 387 6.24 -15.07 9.46
N LYS A 388 6.45 -14.58 8.23
CA LYS A 388 6.13 -15.36 7.02
C LYS A 388 6.86 -16.70 7.01
N ASN A 389 8.17 -16.68 7.22
CA ASN A 389 8.99 -17.89 7.18
C ASN A 389 8.55 -18.93 8.23
N VAL A 390 8.38 -18.49 9.48
CA VAL A 390 8.03 -19.40 10.59
C VAL A 390 6.59 -19.88 10.53
N VAL A 391 5.64 -18.98 10.23
CA VAL A 391 4.23 -19.34 10.08
C VAL A 391 4.01 -20.33 8.94
N HIS A 392 4.71 -20.19 7.80
CA HIS A 392 4.65 -21.18 6.72
C HIS A 392 5.06 -22.57 7.20
N LYS A 393 6.12 -22.68 8.00
CA LYS A 393 6.58 -23.96 8.55
C LYS A 393 5.59 -24.54 9.58
N MET A 394 4.90 -23.70 10.34
CA MET A 394 3.84 -24.16 11.24
C MET A 394 2.60 -24.64 10.48
N VAL A 395 2.14 -23.87 9.48
CA VAL A 395 0.98 -24.23 8.65
C VAL A 395 1.25 -25.49 7.84
N SER A 396 2.46 -25.66 7.27
CA SER A 396 2.85 -26.88 6.57
C SER A 396 3.04 -28.10 7.48
N GLY A 397 3.03 -27.90 8.80
CA GLY A 397 3.26 -28.97 9.78
C GLY A 397 4.72 -29.35 9.96
N GLU A 398 5.66 -28.56 9.44
CA GLU A 398 7.09 -28.76 9.63
C GLU A 398 7.53 -28.41 11.07
N TYR A 399 6.93 -27.36 11.66
CA TYR A 399 7.23 -26.87 13.00
C TYR A 399 6.03 -27.02 13.94
N GLY A 400 6.32 -27.47 15.18
CA GLY A 400 5.48 -27.22 16.34
C GLY A 400 5.76 -25.85 16.97
N ALA A 401 5.10 -25.55 18.07
CA ALA A 401 5.25 -24.26 18.77
C ALA A 401 6.69 -24.03 19.30
N GLU A 402 7.34 -25.08 19.82
CA GLU A 402 8.70 -24.98 20.39
C GLU A 402 9.75 -24.69 19.31
N GLU A 403 9.69 -25.40 18.18
CA GLU A 403 10.60 -25.17 17.05
C GLU A 403 10.36 -23.79 16.45
N ALA A 404 9.11 -23.38 16.30
CA ALA A 404 8.74 -22.06 15.78
C ALA A 404 9.29 -20.93 16.67
N TYR A 405 9.10 -21.02 17.99
CA TYR A 405 9.70 -20.07 18.93
C TYR A 405 11.24 -20.02 18.81
N ALA A 406 11.89 -21.18 18.76
CA ALA A 406 13.34 -21.25 18.71
C ALA A 406 13.90 -20.63 17.40
N ASP A 407 13.30 -20.96 16.26
CA ASP A 407 13.72 -20.45 14.95
C ASP A 407 13.43 -18.94 14.83
N PHE A 408 12.26 -18.50 15.23
CA PHE A 408 11.90 -17.06 15.21
C PHE A 408 12.88 -16.24 16.07
N ASN A 409 13.11 -16.69 17.32
CA ASN A 409 14.04 -16.00 18.21
C ASN A 409 15.49 -15.99 17.69
N ALA A 410 15.93 -17.07 17.06
CA ALA A 410 17.27 -17.14 16.48
C ALA A 410 17.40 -16.15 15.30
N GLN A 411 16.40 -16.07 14.44
CA GLN A 411 16.39 -15.12 13.32
C GLN A 411 16.35 -13.67 13.83
N LEU A 412 15.53 -13.38 14.85
CA LEU A 412 15.40 -12.04 15.43
C LEU A 412 16.72 -11.57 16.06
N ILE A 413 17.41 -12.43 16.84
CA ILE A 413 18.71 -12.10 17.47
C ILE A 413 19.83 -11.96 16.42
N ALA A 414 19.78 -12.78 15.36
CA ALA A 414 20.78 -12.69 14.29
C ALA A 414 20.69 -11.36 13.53
N GLY A 415 19.59 -10.66 13.67
CA GLY A 415 19.24 -9.55 12.80
C GLY A 415 18.99 -10.04 11.38
N SER A 416 18.36 -9.25 10.55
CA SER A 416 18.28 -9.60 9.14
C SER A 416 19.70 -9.60 8.58
N SER A 417 20.26 -10.78 8.31
CA SER A 417 21.55 -10.96 7.61
C SER A 417 21.57 -10.30 6.22
N ASP A 418 20.43 -9.74 5.79
CA ASP A 418 20.26 -8.93 4.60
C ASP A 418 20.87 -7.52 4.67
N ASN A 419 21.50 -7.15 5.79
CA ASN A 419 22.34 -5.94 5.84
C ASN A 419 23.54 -5.98 4.89
N ALA A 420 23.90 -7.16 4.39
CA ALA A 420 24.86 -7.37 3.30
C ALA A 420 24.12 -7.68 1.98
N ALA A 421 23.08 -6.92 1.64
CA ALA A 421 22.39 -7.09 0.37
C ALA A 421 23.42 -6.99 -0.78
N GLU A 422 23.54 -8.05 -1.56
CA GLU A 422 24.48 -8.12 -2.68
C GLU A 422 24.17 -7.06 -3.72
N ILE A 423 25.18 -6.33 -4.19
CA ILE A 423 25.04 -5.40 -5.30
C ILE A 423 24.79 -6.20 -6.57
N VAL A 424 23.60 -6.07 -7.12
CA VAL A 424 23.19 -6.76 -8.35
C VAL A 424 23.65 -6.00 -9.58
N THR A 425 23.52 -4.66 -9.57
CA THR A 425 23.84 -3.83 -10.72
C THR A 425 24.20 -2.41 -10.31
N ARG A 426 24.79 -1.64 -11.26
CA ARG A 426 25.07 -0.23 -11.08
C ARG A 426 24.45 0.58 -12.20
N GLN A 427 23.45 1.38 -11.87
CA GLN A 427 22.78 2.26 -12.80
C GLN A 427 23.56 3.58 -13.00
N ASN A 428 23.88 3.92 -14.22
CA ASN A 428 24.65 5.15 -14.53
C ASN A 428 23.78 6.37 -14.78
N THR A 429 22.52 6.17 -15.19
CA THR A 429 21.59 7.24 -15.59
C THR A 429 20.30 7.11 -14.80
N ALA A 430 19.85 8.21 -14.18
CA ALA A 430 18.56 8.23 -13.51
C ALA A 430 17.41 8.29 -14.51
N TYR A 431 16.32 7.57 -14.21
CA TYR A 431 15.08 7.59 -14.97
C TYR A 431 13.94 8.07 -14.08
N PRO A 432 13.25 9.18 -14.43
CA PRO A 432 12.16 9.71 -13.63
C PRO A 432 10.94 8.77 -13.66
N TYR A 433 10.19 8.80 -12.59
CA TYR A 433 8.87 8.18 -12.49
C TYR A 433 7.79 9.19 -12.90
N SER A 434 6.77 8.73 -13.59
CA SER A 434 5.59 9.51 -13.96
C SER A 434 4.40 8.58 -14.13
N ASP A 435 3.22 9.03 -13.70
CA ASP A 435 1.93 8.40 -13.98
C ASP A 435 1.12 9.19 -15.02
N ASP A 436 1.73 10.22 -15.59
CA ASP A 436 1.05 11.07 -16.57
C ASP A 436 0.92 10.42 -17.95
N LYS A 437 0.18 11.08 -18.84
CA LYS A 437 -0.06 10.63 -20.22
C LYS A 437 1.21 10.53 -21.07
N GLY A 438 2.33 11.11 -20.63
CA GLY A 438 3.62 11.00 -21.29
C GLY A 438 4.35 9.67 -21.06
N GLY A 439 3.82 8.86 -20.15
CA GLY A 439 4.42 7.59 -19.74
C GLY A 439 5.51 7.74 -18.67
N SER A 440 6.00 6.61 -18.17
CA SER A 440 7.01 6.53 -17.12
C SER A 440 8.34 6.00 -17.66
N PRO A 441 9.40 6.82 -17.71
CA PRO A 441 10.73 6.33 -18.08
C PRO A 441 11.26 5.23 -17.17
N ALA A 442 11.03 5.32 -15.84
CA ALA A 442 11.44 4.28 -14.91
C ALA A 442 10.74 2.94 -15.19
N ALA A 443 9.41 2.96 -15.35
CA ALA A 443 8.66 1.76 -15.69
C ALA A 443 9.03 1.20 -17.06
N SER A 444 9.27 2.08 -18.07
CA SER A 444 9.74 1.66 -19.39
C SER A 444 11.08 0.93 -19.33
N ALA A 445 12.02 1.41 -18.51
CA ALA A 445 13.31 0.75 -18.35
C ALA A 445 13.18 -0.66 -17.74
N VAL A 446 12.31 -0.82 -16.74
CA VAL A 446 12.04 -2.13 -16.13
C VAL A 446 11.35 -3.07 -17.12
N VAL A 447 10.29 -2.60 -17.82
CA VAL A 447 9.57 -3.45 -18.78
C VAL A 447 10.45 -3.81 -19.97
N ASN A 448 11.36 -2.92 -20.43
CA ASN A 448 12.35 -3.24 -21.45
C ASN A 448 13.31 -4.35 -20.99
N THR A 449 13.86 -4.22 -19.78
CA THR A 449 14.77 -5.21 -19.20
C THR A 449 14.08 -6.58 -19.07
N LEU A 450 12.85 -6.60 -18.56
CA LEU A 450 12.06 -7.83 -18.42
C LEU A 450 11.66 -8.43 -19.79
N ARG A 451 11.35 -7.62 -20.80
CA ARG A 451 11.08 -8.11 -22.16
C ARG A 451 12.30 -8.85 -22.73
N SER A 452 13.47 -8.25 -22.59
CA SER A 452 14.71 -8.89 -23.06
C SER A 452 15.00 -10.18 -22.31
N ALA A 453 14.78 -10.20 -20.99
CA ALA A 453 14.96 -11.40 -20.17
C ALA A 453 14.00 -12.55 -20.56
N THR A 454 12.76 -12.21 -20.91
CA THR A 454 11.76 -13.21 -21.38
C THR A 454 11.94 -13.64 -22.83
N GLY A 455 12.72 -12.90 -23.62
CA GLY A 455 12.85 -13.12 -25.07
C GLY A 455 11.56 -12.88 -25.86
N SER A 456 10.61 -12.11 -25.30
CA SER A 456 9.32 -11.85 -25.92
C SER A 456 9.42 -10.79 -27.02
N ASP A 457 8.60 -10.92 -28.07
CA ASP A 457 8.48 -9.89 -29.13
C ASP A 457 7.96 -8.57 -28.55
N ILE A 458 6.98 -8.67 -27.64
CA ILE A 458 6.39 -7.53 -26.92
C ILE A 458 6.29 -7.80 -25.43
N ALA A 459 6.37 -6.74 -24.64
CA ALA A 459 6.02 -6.77 -23.24
C ALA A 459 5.14 -5.57 -22.86
N VAL A 460 4.21 -5.77 -21.93
CA VAL A 460 3.29 -4.72 -21.48
C VAL A 460 3.15 -4.79 -19.96
N GLY A 461 3.12 -3.62 -19.33
CA GLY A 461 2.80 -3.42 -17.92
C GLY A 461 2.13 -2.05 -17.74
N TYR A 462 2.00 -1.62 -16.52
CA TYR A 462 1.59 -0.26 -16.18
C TYR A 462 2.72 0.51 -15.51
N SER A 463 2.60 1.82 -15.35
CA SER A 463 3.60 2.62 -14.63
C SER A 463 3.84 2.12 -13.21
N ASN A 464 2.85 1.45 -12.60
CA ASN A 464 2.96 0.86 -11.27
C ASN A 464 3.76 -0.45 -11.18
N VAL A 465 4.34 -0.94 -12.25
CA VAL A 465 5.37 -2.01 -12.15
C VAL A 465 6.58 -1.55 -11.33
N VAL A 466 6.74 -0.24 -11.17
CA VAL A 466 7.75 0.35 -10.29
C VAL A 466 7.11 1.26 -9.25
N SER A 467 7.72 1.31 -8.07
CA SER A 467 7.26 2.13 -6.94
C SER A 467 7.80 3.56 -6.95
N GLY A 468 8.66 3.91 -7.91
CA GLY A 468 9.26 5.25 -7.97
C GLY A 468 10.32 5.40 -9.08
N PRO A 469 11.12 6.48 -9.03
CA PRO A 469 12.18 6.71 -10.00
C PRO A 469 13.34 5.72 -9.82
N ILE A 470 14.05 5.46 -10.92
CA ILE A 470 15.34 4.78 -10.88
C ILE A 470 16.42 5.85 -10.72
N TYR A 471 17.18 5.79 -9.64
CA TYR A 471 18.30 6.70 -9.39
C TYR A 471 19.61 6.14 -9.99
N ALA A 472 20.57 7.02 -10.26
CA ALA A 472 21.93 6.60 -10.52
C ALA A 472 22.58 6.09 -9.22
N GLY A 473 23.37 5.04 -9.31
CA GLY A 473 24.04 4.41 -8.18
C GLY A 473 23.95 2.89 -8.19
N ASP A 474 24.40 2.28 -7.11
CA ASP A 474 24.34 0.83 -6.94
C ASP A 474 22.91 0.40 -6.57
N TYR A 475 22.54 -0.78 -7.03
CA TYR A 475 21.29 -1.45 -6.68
C TYR A 475 21.57 -2.81 -6.09
N THR A 476 21.16 -2.97 -4.85
CA THR A 476 21.17 -4.23 -4.13
C THR A 476 19.89 -5.02 -4.40
N THR A 477 19.89 -6.30 -4.04
CA THR A 477 18.69 -7.15 -4.05
C THR A 477 17.51 -6.48 -3.33
N ARG A 478 17.74 -5.88 -2.16
CA ARG A 478 16.73 -5.16 -1.38
C ARG A 478 16.15 -3.97 -2.14
N GLN A 479 17.02 -3.14 -2.72
CA GLN A 479 16.60 -1.94 -3.47
C GLN A 479 15.81 -2.30 -4.74
N LEU A 480 16.15 -3.42 -5.39
CA LEU A 480 15.37 -3.92 -6.52
C LEU A 480 14.00 -4.44 -6.08
N ASN A 481 13.91 -5.07 -4.91
CA ASN A 481 12.62 -5.48 -4.35
C ASN A 481 11.71 -4.27 -4.02
N TRP A 482 12.29 -3.16 -3.53
CA TRP A 482 11.52 -1.93 -3.31
C TRP A 482 11.11 -1.24 -4.60
N LEU A 483 11.96 -1.34 -5.63
CA LEU A 483 11.66 -0.73 -6.93
C LEU A 483 10.48 -1.41 -7.60
N LEU A 484 10.39 -2.73 -7.52
CA LEU A 484 9.25 -3.45 -8.07
C LEU A 484 8.04 -3.31 -7.14
N SER A 485 6.87 -3.15 -7.72
CA SER A 485 5.62 -3.28 -6.97
C SER A 485 5.48 -4.70 -6.42
N GLY A 486 5.28 -4.84 -5.11
CA GLY A 486 5.47 -6.09 -4.37
C GLY A 486 4.56 -7.29 -4.71
N CYS A 487 3.60 -7.13 -5.64
CA CYS A 487 2.68 -8.20 -6.06
C CYS A 487 2.73 -8.42 -7.57
N LEU A 488 3.88 -8.13 -8.20
CA LEU A 488 4.00 -8.21 -9.64
C LEU A 488 4.04 -9.68 -10.11
N THR A 489 3.05 -10.06 -10.90
CA THR A 489 2.97 -11.35 -11.57
C THR A 489 3.23 -11.22 -13.07
N MET A 490 3.49 -12.33 -13.74
CA MET A 490 3.73 -12.37 -15.16
C MET A 490 2.84 -13.42 -15.83
N ARG A 491 2.26 -13.05 -16.97
CA ARG A 491 1.64 -13.97 -17.91
C ARG A 491 2.39 -13.97 -19.23
N GLN A 492 2.62 -15.13 -19.79
CA GLN A 492 3.33 -15.30 -21.05
C GLN A 492 2.56 -16.17 -22.02
N GLY A 493 2.74 -15.90 -23.33
CA GLY A 493 2.15 -16.73 -24.37
C GLY A 493 2.33 -16.16 -25.76
N THR A 494 1.55 -16.66 -26.69
CA THR A 494 1.55 -16.21 -28.08
C THR A 494 0.18 -15.66 -28.44
N LEU A 495 0.17 -14.41 -28.91
CA LEU A 495 -1.02 -13.68 -29.34
C LEU A 495 -0.94 -13.34 -30.83
N THR A 496 -2.06 -13.42 -31.53
CA THR A 496 -2.18 -12.83 -32.86
C THR A 496 -2.21 -11.30 -32.75
N GLY A 497 -1.86 -10.57 -33.81
CA GLY A 497 -1.96 -9.13 -33.79
C GLY A 497 -3.37 -8.61 -33.48
N ALA A 498 -4.42 -9.34 -33.92
CA ALA A 498 -5.80 -9.01 -33.53
C ALA A 498 -6.01 -9.11 -32.00
N GLN A 499 -5.46 -10.13 -31.37
CA GLN A 499 -5.53 -10.30 -29.92
C GLN A 499 -4.68 -9.27 -29.17
N ILE A 500 -3.53 -8.84 -29.72
CA ILE A 500 -2.75 -7.73 -29.15
C ILE A 500 -3.54 -6.42 -29.21
N TRP A 501 -4.28 -6.20 -30.29
CA TRP A 501 -5.16 -5.03 -30.38
C TRP A 501 -6.23 -5.07 -29.29
N THR A 502 -6.92 -6.20 -29.13
CA THR A 502 -7.92 -6.39 -28.06
C THR A 502 -7.33 -6.23 -26.66
N LEU A 503 -6.12 -6.74 -26.42
CA LEU A 503 -5.40 -6.56 -25.15
C LEU A 503 -5.16 -5.07 -24.88
N MET A 504 -4.66 -4.33 -25.84
CA MET A 504 -4.39 -2.90 -25.66
C MET A 504 -5.66 -2.08 -25.49
N GLU A 505 -6.75 -2.38 -26.21
CA GLU A 505 -8.06 -1.74 -25.99
C GLU A 505 -8.60 -2.00 -24.58
N TRP A 506 -8.44 -3.22 -24.07
CA TRP A 506 -8.80 -3.54 -22.69
C TRP A 506 -7.94 -2.76 -21.68
N LEU A 507 -6.61 -2.74 -21.87
CA LEU A 507 -5.67 -2.07 -20.96
C LEU A 507 -5.90 -0.55 -20.90
N ILE A 508 -6.14 0.12 -22.02
CA ILE A 508 -6.35 1.59 -22.05
C ILE A 508 -7.75 2.00 -21.59
N ASN A 509 -8.73 1.09 -21.65
CA ASN A 509 -10.12 1.34 -21.30
C ASN A 509 -10.60 0.55 -20.07
N GLU A 510 -9.68 0.07 -19.28
CA GLU A 510 -10.02 -0.51 -18.01
C GLU A 510 -10.86 0.49 -17.20
N LYS A 511 -12.13 0.17 -16.98
CA LYS A 511 -13.08 1.07 -16.36
C LYS A 511 -13.17 0.85 -14.87
N GLU A 512 -13.25 1.95 -14.15
CA GLU A 512 -13.76 1.95 -12.79
C GLU A 512 -15.28 1.88 -12.85
N ASP A 513 -15.84 0.85 -12.28
CA ASP A 513 -17.29 0.76 -12.12
C ASP A 513 -17.76 1.38 -10.79
N GLY A 514 -16.86 2.05 -10.07
CA GLY A 514 -17.09 2.63 -8.74
C GLY A 514 -17.13 1.60 -7.61
N SER A 515 -17.05 0.31 -7.93
CA SER A 515 -17.08 -0.79 -6.97
C SER A 515 -15.68 -1.35 -6.68
N ASN A 516 -14.70 -1.00 -7.51
CA ASN A 516 -13.33 -1.45 -7.37
C ASN A 516 -12.37 -0.28 -7.11
N PRO A 517 -12.08 0.05 -5.84
CA PRO A 517 -11.23 1.19 -5.48
C PRO A 517 -9.76 0.99 -5.84
N ILE A 518 -9.32 -0.22 -6.17
CA ILE A 518 -7.92 -0.55 -6.46
C ILE A 518 -7.56 -0.29 -7.92
N ARG A 519 -8.55 -0.08 -8.78
CA ARG A 519 -8.28 0.15 -10.20
C ARG A 519 -7.66 1.51 -10.45
N HIS A 520 -6.56 1.49 -11.18
CA HIS A 520 -5.75 2.67 -11.47
C HIS A 520 -6.06 3.21 -12.87
N HIS A 521 -7.21 3.86 -13.03
CA HIS A 521 -7.74 4.28 -14.30
C HIS A 521 -6.91 5.22 -15.11
N ASN A 522 -6.07 6.00 -14.47
CA ASN A 522 -5.26 7.01 -15.15
C ASN A 522 -3.89 6.46 -15.57
N LEU A 523 -3.60 5.19 -15.26
CA LEU A 523 -2.34 4.60 -15.66
C LEU A 523 -2.35 4.26 -17.14
N ILE A 524 -1.30 4.71 -17.82
CA ILE A 524 -1.06 4.38 -19.22
C ILE A 524 -0.26 3.09 -19.29
N PRO A 525 -0.67 2.10 -20.11
CA PRO A 525 0.12 0.89 -20.30
C PRO A 525 1.53 1.21 -20.75
N VAL A 526 2.51 0.64 -20.10
CA VAL A 526 3.93 0.72 -20.48
C VAL A 526 4.22 -0.43 -21.43
N ALA A 527 4.69 -0.11 -22.64
CA ALA A 527 4.95 -1.10 -23.67
C ALA A 527 6.44 -1.17 -24.04
N SER A 528 6.92 -2.36 -24.36
CA SER A 528 8.26 -2.62 -24.89
C SER A 528 8.19 -3.53 -26.11
N GLY A 529 9.02 -3.28 -27.12
CA GLY A 529 8.93 -3.91 -28.43
C GLY A 529 7.72 -3.45 -29.27
N MET A 530 6.92 -2.55 -28.74
CA MET A 530 5.68 -2.06 -29.31
C MET A 530 5.54 -0.55 -29.05
N THR A 531 4.88 0.18 -29.98
CA THR A 531 4.40 1.54 -29.74
C THR A 531 2.94 1.66 -30.11
N TYR A 532 2.22 2.58 -29.47
CA TYR A 532 0.82 2.81 -29.76
C TYR A 532 0.45 4.29 -29.73
N ARG A 533 -0.60 4.63 -30.47
CA ARG A 533 -1.19 5.96 -30.47
C ARG A 533 -2.65 5.88 -30.09
N MET A 534 -3.06 6.75 -29.17
CA MET A 534 -4.43 6.79 -28.68
C MET A 534 -4.98 8.22 -28.67
N ARG A 535 -6.30 8.33 -28.56
CA ARG A 535 -7.03 9.58 -28.41
C ARG A 535 -7.85 9.55 -27.13
N ASP A 536 -7.74 10.61 -26.36
CA ASP A 536 -8.63 10.87 -25.21
C ASP A 536 -10.00 11.31 -25.74
N ASN A 537 -11.06 10.59 -25.40
CA ASN A 537 -12.42 10.89 -25.85
C ASN A 537 -13.09 11.97 -24.98
N GLY A 538 -12.47 12.37 -23.85
CA GLY A 538 -12.98 13.40 -22.94
C GLY A 538 -14.06 12.93 -21.96
N ASP A 539 -14.41 11.67 -21.98
CA ASP A 539 -15.39 11.01 -21.09
C ASP A 539 -14.76 9.97 -20.16
N GLY A 540 -13.41 9.99 -20.05
CA GLY A 540 -12.65 9.00 -19.29
C GLY A 540 -12.33 7.73 -20.09
N THR A 541 -12.70 7.66 -21.37
CA THR A 541 -12.34 6.56 -22.26
C THR A 541 -11.28 6.99 -23.29
N TYR A 542 -10.60 5.99 -23.85
CA TYR A 542 -9.59 6.20 -24.88
C TYR A 542 -9.90 5.36 -26.11
N SER A 543 -9.58 5.88 -27.29
CA SER A 543 -9.61 5.12 -28.55
C SER A 543 -8.19 4.76 -28.97
N LEU A 544 -7.89 3.48 -29.16
CA LEU A 544 -6.66 3.02 -29.79
C LEU A 544 -6.73 3.35 -31.28
N LEU A 545 -5.72 4.06 -31.80
CA LEU A 545 -5.70 4.55 -33.19
C LEU A 545 -4.67 3.82 -34.04
N GLU A 546 -3.54 3.44 -33.46
CA GLU A 546 -2.43 2.85 -34.18
C GLU A 546 -1.60 2.00 -33.21
N LEU A 547 -1.06 0.91 -33.73
CA LEU A 547 -0.16 0.03 -33.00
C LEU A 547 0.94 -0.45 -33.94
N THR A 548 2.19 -0.38 -33.49
CA THR A 548 3.33 -0.93 -34.21
C THR A 548 4.08 -1.93 -33.36
N VAL A 549 4.65 -2.95 -33.98
CA VAL A 549 5.55 -3.91 -33.31
C VAL A 549 6.90 -3.87 -34.02
N ASN A 550 7.97 -3.67 -33.25
CA ASN A 550 9.33 -3.52 -33.79
C ASN A 550 9.42 -2.47 -34.91
N GLY A 551 8.69 -1.35 -34.76
CA GLY A 551 8.66 -0.23 -35.70
C GLY A 551 7.90 -0.48 -37.01
N GLN A 552 7.18 -1.60 -37.13
CA GLN A 552 6.31 -1.90 -38.26
C GLN A 552 4.85 -1.87 -37.83
N PRO A 553 3.91 -1.46 -38.70
CA PRO A 553 2.48 -1.56 -38.39
C PRO A 553 2.12 -2.99 -37.99
N LEU A 554 1.24 -3.10 -37.00
CA LEU A 554 0.79 -4.39 -36.48
C LEU A 554 0.14 -5.22 -37.60
N ASP A 555 0.68 -6.41 -37.84
CA ASP A 555 0.02 -7.40 -38.70
C ASP A 555 -0.97 -8.21 -37.85
N VAL A 556 -2.26 -7.99 -38.07
CA VAL A 556 -3.34 -8.58 -37.28
C VAL A 556 -3.39 -10.12 -37.35
N SER A 557 -2.81 -10.72 -38.40
CA SER A 557 -2.80 -12.16 -38.64
C SER A 557 -1.54 -12.87 -38.11
N LYS A 558 -0.48 -12.11 -37.86
CA LYS A 558 0.80 -12.64 -37.39
C LYS A 558 0.73 -12.97 -35.90
N GLU A 559 1.39 -14.03 -35.49
CA GLU A 559 1.60 -14.37 -34.08
C GLU A 559 2.86 -13.72 -33.53
N TYR A 560 2.78 -13.24 -32.28
CA TYR A 560 3.85 -12.58 -31.54
C TYR A 560 3.91 -13.20 -30.13
N THR A 561 5.11 -13.43 -29.64
CA THR A 561 5.30 -13.77 -28.23
C THR A 561 5.11 -12.54 -27.34
N ALA A 562 4.36 -12.69 -26.25
CA ALA A 562 3.98 -11.59 -25.38
C ALA A 562 4.23 -11.93 -23.90
N ALA A 563 4.72 -10.96 -23.14
CA ALA A 563 4.80 -11.00 -21.69
C ALA A 563 3.99 -9.83 -21.11
N ILE A 564 3.09 -10.12 -20.17
CA ILE A 564 2.24 -9.14 -19.51
C ILE A 564 2.60 -9.12 -18.03
N PHE A 565 2.95 -7.94 -17.53
CA PHE A 565 3.32 -7.71 -16.13
C PHE A 565 2.21 -6.90 -15.45
N GLY A 566 1.72 -7.36 -14.34
CA GLY A 566 0.68 -6.67 -13.59
C GLY A 566 0.53 -7.25 -12.20
N ASP A 567 -0.22 -6.55 -11.37
CA ASP A 567 -0.68 -7.08 -10.11
C ASP A 567 -1.66 -8.25 -10.40
N GLU A 568 -1.58 -9.32 -9.62
CA GLU A 568 -2.49 -10.47 -9.72
C GLU A 568 -3.95 -10.01 -9.67
N GLN A 569 -4.25 -9.00 -8.86
CA GLN A 569 -5.56 -8.40 -8.75
C GLN A 569 -6.12 -7.80 -10.05
N PHE A 570 -5.27 -7.38 -10.99
CA PHE A 570 -5.71 -6.86 -12.29
C PHE A 570 -5.88 -7.95 -13.35
N LEU A 571 -5.14 -9.02 -13.21
CA LEU A 571 -5.11 -10.09 -14.21
C LEU A 571 -6.15 -11.17 -13.96
N GLU A 572 -6.66 -11.26 -12.73
CA GLU A 572 -7.64 -12.27 -12.30
C GLU A 572 -8.95 -11.61 -11.84
N GLU A 573 -10.05 -12.36 -11.98
CA GLU A 573 -11.34 -11.92 -11.43
C GLU A 573 -11.32 -12.06 -9.90
N SER A 574 -11.62 -10.97 -9.21
CA SER A 574 -11.66 -10.93 -7.75
C SER A 574 -12.62 -9.85 -7.26
N VAL A 575 -12.79 -9.75 -5.95
CA VAL A 575 -13.54 -8.64 -5.33
C VAL A 575 -12.90 -7.26 -5.60
N TYR A 576 -11.65 -7.25 -6.04
CA TYR A 576 -10.88 -6.05 -6.36
C TYR A 576 -10.78 -5.78 -7.86
N CYS A 577 -11.19 -6.72 -8.71
CA CYS A 577 -11.16 -6.60 -10.16
C CYS A 577 -12.49 -7.02 -10.78
N ALA A 578 -13.36 -6.04 -11.02
CA ALA A 578 -14.66 -6.25 -11.65
C ALA A 578 -14.59 -6.40 -13.19
N CYS A 579 -13.40 -6.21 -13.80
CA CYS A 579 -13.20 -6.28 -15.24
C CYS A 579 -11.93 -7.08 -15.55
N PRO A 580 -11.96 -8.40 -15.36
CA PRO A 580 -10.80 -9.24 -15.58
C PRO A 580 -10.35 -9.24 -17.04
N MET A 581 -9.13 -9.71 -17.28
CA MET A 581 -8.61 -9.91 -18.63
C MET A 581 -9.60 -10.77 -19.44
N PRO A 582 -9.91 -10.40 -20.70
CA PRO A 582 -10.78 -11.19 -21.56
C PRO A 582 -10.37 -12.68 -21.64
N GLY A 583 -11.33 -13.59 -21.46
CA GLY A 583 -11.07 -15.03 -21.34
C GLY A 583 -10.28 -15.62 -22.50
N GLU A 584 -10.52 -15.15 -23.74
CA GLU A 584 -9.76 -15.55 -24.92
C GLU A 584 -8.26 -15.18 -24.86
N LEU A 585 -7.92 -14.09 -24.17
CA LEU A 585 -6.52 -13.69 -23.93
C LEU A 585 -5.92 -14.50 -22.78
N LYS A 586 -6.71 -14.74 -21.74
CA LYS A 586 -6.31 -15.51 -20.57
C LYS A 586 -5.97 -16.97 -20.92
N GLU A 587 -6.70 -17.57 -21.87
CA GLU A 587 -6.42 -18.90 -22.38
C GLU A 587 -5.09 -18.99 -23.17
N ARG A 588 -4.68 -17.89 -23.80
CA ARG A 588 -3.45 -17.79 -24.59
C ARG A 588 -2.23 -17.37 -23.78
N LEU A 589 -2.44 -16.67 -22.69
CA LEU A 589 -1.42 -16.14 -21.78
C LEU A 589 -1.44 -16.94 -20.48
N GLY A 590 -0.65 -17.99 -20.42
CA GLY A 590 -0.49 -18.80 -19.20
C GLY A 590 0.19 -17.99 -18.08
N ALA A 591 -0.17 -18.27 -16.81
CA ALA A 591 0.59 -17.79 -15.68
C ALA A 591 2.03 -18.31 -15.77
N SER A 592 3.03 -17.44 -15.61
CA SER A 592 4.42 -17.89 -15.54
C SER A 592 4.72 -18.38 -14.13
N ALA A 593 5.52 -19.45 -14.05
CA ALA A 593 6.08 -19.91 -12.79
C ALA A 593 7.33 -19.11 -12.38
N ASP A 594 7.83 -18.24 -13.28
CA ASP A 594 9.02 -17.42 -13.00
C ASP A 594 8.68 -16.27 -12.06
N ASP A 595 9.46 -16.12 -11.03
CA ASP A 595 9.40 -14.97 -10.14
C ASP A 595 9.96 -13.73 -10.86
N VAL A 596 9.12 -12.71 -11.03
CA VAL A 596 9.48 -11.49 -11.78
C VAL A 596 10.66 -10.75 -11.15
N TYR A 597 10.75 -10.75 -9.82
CA TYR A 597 11.86 -10.16 -9.09
C TYR A 597 13.18 -10.89 -9.38
N GLN A 598 13.18 -12.23 -9.28
CA GLN A 598 14.36 -13.05 -9.58
C GLN A 598 14.78 -12.92 -11.06
N LEU A 599 13.80 -12.84 -11.95
CA LEU A 599 14.05 -12.61 -13.37
C LEU A 599 14.73 -11.25 -13.61
N LEU A 600 14.24 -10.19 -12.95
CA LEU A 600 14.86 -8.86 -13.04
C LEU A 600 16.27 -8.85 -12.46
N CYS A 601 16.49 -9.43 -11.29
CA CYS A 601 17.82 -9.51 -10.67
C CYS A 601 18.82 -10.24 -11.58
N SER A 602 18.42 -11.36 -12.16
CA SER A 602 19.26 -12.14 -13.07
C SER A 602 19.60 -11.35 -14.34
N ALA A 603 18.61 -10.69 -14.95
CA ALA A 603 18.81 -9.86 -16.14
C ALA A 603 19.75 -8.68 -15.88
N LEU A 604 19.61 -8.02 -14.73
CA LEU A 604 20.46 -6.90 -14.34
C LEU A 604 21.89 -7.33 -13.99
N ALA A 605 22.05 -8.49 -13.35
CA ALA A 605 23.37 -9.05 -13.09
C ALA A 605 24.12 -9.38 -14.39
N GLU A 606 23.39 -9.84 -15.42
CA GLU A 606 23.96 -10.14 -16.75
C GLU A 606 24.24 -8.88 -17.57
N SER A 607 23.27 -7.95 -17.64
CA SER A 607 23.38 -6.73 -18.47
C SER A 607 24.21 -5.61 -17.84
N GLY A 608 24.34 -5.61 -16.51
CA GLY A 608 25.05 -4.59 -15.74
C GLY A 608 24.29 -3.29 -15.51
N GLN A 609 23.10 -3.08 -16.12
CA GLN A 609 22.24 -1.91 -15.91
C GLN A 609 20.86 -2.15 -16.50
N PHE A 610 19.89 -1.30 -16.10
CA PHE A 610 18.58 -1.27 -16.76
C PHE A 610 18.70 -0.88 -18.22
N GLU A 611 17.90 -1.47 -19.08
CA GLU A 611 17.77 -1.02 -20.46
C GLU A 611 17.25 0.42 -20.51
N ALA A 612 17.69 1.18 -21.52
CA ALA A 612 17.24 2.55 -21.70
C ALA A 612 15.71 2.60 -21.93
N PRO A 613 15.00 3.56 -21.32
CA PRO A 613 13.58 3.75 -21.60
C PRO A 613 13.36 4.14 -23.08
N GLN A 614 12.22 3.74 -23.61
CA GLN A 614 11.80 4.12 -24.98
C GLN A 614 10.46 4.85 -24.92
N GLU A 615 10.20 5.69 -25.94
CA GLU A 615 8.86 6.23 -26.13
C GLU A 615 7.95 5.14 -26.70
N TYR A 616 6.85 4.88 -26.03
CA TYR A 616 5.91 3.81 -26.40
C TYR A 616 4.49 4.30 -26.62
N VAL A 617 4.16 5.51 -26.18
CA VAL A 617 2.82 6.08 -26.28
C VAL A 617 2.84 7.46 -26.93
N SER A 618 1.85 7.74 -27.76
CA SER A 618 1.57 9.08 -28.28
C SER A 618 0.08 9.36 -28.32
N PHE A 619 -0.28 10.64 -28.23
CA PHE A 619 -1.68 11.09 -28.20
C PHE A 619 -2.05 11.85 -29.46
N ASP A 620 -3.27 11.59 -29.95
CA ASP A 620 -3.90 12.38 -31.03
C ASP A 620 -4.67 13.56 -30.39
N GLY A 621 -4.25 14.79 -30.70
CA GLY A 621 -4.82 15.99 -30.10
C GLY A 621 -3.90 16.66 -29.08
N LYS A 622 -4.17 17.92 -28.75
CA LYS A 622 -3.29 18.82 -27.98
C LYS A 622 -2.73 18.18 -26.71
N LYS A 623 -1.42 18.31 -26.58
CA LYS A 623 -0.70 18.14 -25.31
C LYS A 623 -1.30 18.99 -24.20
#